data_bc876fc268e8911c12e43a8072ac8aca
#
_entry.id   bc876fc268e8911c12e43a8072ac8aca
#
_cell.length_a   1.000
_cell.length_b   1.000
_cell.length_c   1.000
_cell.angle_alpha   90.00
_cell.angle_beta   90.00
_cell.angle_gamma   90.00
#
_symmetry.space_group_name_H-M   'P 1'
#
loop_
_entity.id
_entity.type
_entity.pdbx_description
1 polymer ?
#
loop_
_entity_poly.entity_id
_entity_poly.type
_entity_poly.pdbx_seq_one_letter_code
_entity_poly.pdbx_strand_id
1 'polypeptide(L)'
;MISIKSEREIELLKVAGEIVGKTHHYLEPFIKPGITTKELDRLAEEYILSQGCTPSFKGLYGFPGSICISINEEVVHGIPSNRKLKNGDIVTLDIGACYKGYHGDSAWTYAVGKISPKKEALMKQTEEALFAGLSVIKDGCHVGDIGHAVSECAHKYHLGVVEELVGHGVGSQVHEEPDVPNYGKKGTGPVLKEGMVIAVEPMLNMGTKEVFMLDDDWTIVTGDDLPSAHFEHTVLVEKDGYTILTKRWLYAKEVEITKSKYWGS
;
A
#
# COMPACT_ATOMS: atom_id res chain seq x y z
N MET A 1 11.49 8.63 -16.67
CA MET A 1 12.42 9.68 -16.13
C MET A 1 11.91 10.09 -14.75
N ILE A 2 12.76 10.00 -13.74
CA ILE A 2 12.42 10.40 -12.36
C ILE A 2 12.05 11.88 -12.33
N SER A 3 10.87 12.22 -11.77
CA SER A 3 10.34 13.59 -11.74
C SER A 3 10.36 14.18 -10.34
N ILE A 4 10.77 15.44 -10.24
CA ILE A 4 10.60 16.25 -9.03
C ILE A 4 9.34 17.08 -9.22
N LYS A 5 8.40 16.99 -8.29
CA LYS A 5 7.09 17.65 -8.40
C LYS A 5 7.20 19.13 -8.03
N SER A 6 6.54 19.99 -8.81
CA SER A 6 6.34 21.38 -8.45
C SER A 6 5.38 21.51 -7.25
N GLU A 7 5.38 22.66 -6.58
CA GLU A 7 4.45 22.94 -5.48
C GLU A 7 2.98 22.71 -5.86
N ARG A 8 2.60 23.13 -7.08
CA ARG A 8 1.24 22.90 -7.59
C ARG A 8 0.90 21.40 -7.72
N GLU A 9 1.84 20.59 -8.24
CA GLU A 9 1.64 19.15 -8.39
C GLU A 9 1.55 18.48 -7.02
N ILE A 10 2.38 18.88 -6.08
CA ILE A 10 2.36 18.40 -4.70
C ILE A 10 0.99 18.68 -4.04
N GLU A 11 0.41 19.85 -4.23
CA GLU A 11 -0.93 20.14 -3.69
C GLU A 11 -2.02 19.26 -4.32
N LEU A 12 -1.94 18.94 -5.61
CA LEU A 12 -2.88 18.00 -6.26
C LEU A 12 -2.71 16.58 -5.75
N LEU A 13 -1.46 16.12 -5.57
CA LEU A 13 -1.12 14.82 -5.01
C LEU A 13 -1.59 14.67 -3.55
N LYS A 14 -1.47 15.74 -2.75
CA LYS A 14 -2.01 15.78 -1.38
C LYS A 14 -3.52 15.56 -1.36
N VAL A 15 -4.26 16.23 -2.26
CA VAL A 15 -5.72 16.04 -2.36
C VAL A 15 -6.05 14.62 -2.75
N ALA A 16 -5.39 14.06 -3.78
CA ALA A 16 -5.59 12.69 -4.22
C ALA A 16 -5.30 11.69 -3.09
N GLY A 17 -4.16 11.83 -2.41
CA GLY A 17 -3.77 10.99 -1.29
C GLY A 17 -4.73 11.07 -0.10
N GLU A 18 -5.21 12.28 0.23
CA GLU A 18 -6.22 12.46 1.29
C GLU A 18 -7.52 11.72 0.97
N ILE A 19 -7.96 11.73 -0.31
CA ILE A 19 -9.16 10.99 -0.72
C ILE A 19 -8.94 9.49 -0.62
N VAL A 20 -7.76 8.97 -0.96
CA VAL A 20 -7.41 7.56 -0.74
C VAL A 20 -7.53 7.18 0.74
N GLY A 21 -6.90 7.96 1.64
CA GLY A 21 -6.99 7.73 3.08
C GLY A 21 -8.42 7.77 3.62
N LYS A 22 -9.23 8.74 3.14
CA LYS A 22 -10.66 8.83 3.48
C LYS A 22 -11.47 7.66 2.94
N THR A 23 -11.13 7.14 1.76
CA THR A 23 -11.79 5.97 1.17
C THR A 23 -11.53 4.72 2.01
N HIS A 24 -10.30 4.50 2.46
CA HIS A 24 -9.98 3.43 3.41
C HIS A 24 -10.83 3.53 4.68
N HIS A 25 -10.90 4.71 5.29
CA HIS A 25 -11.71 4.92 6.49
C HIS A 25 -13.21 4.71 6.24
N TYR A 26 -13.73 5.17 5.10
CA TYR A 26 -15.12 4.97 4.73
C TYR A 26 -15.49 3.50 4.57
N LEU A 27 -14.58 2.68 3.99
CA LEU A 27 -14.82 1.26 3.75
C LEU A 27 -14.68 0.39 5.01
N GLU A 28 -13.88 0.78 5.98
CA GLU A 28 -13.56 -0.02 7.17
C GLU A 28 -14.79 -0.61 7.89
N PRO A 29 -15.90 0.13 8.14
CA PRO A 29 -17.10 -0.43 8.80
C PRO A 29 -17.82 -1.50 7.97
N PHE A 30 -17.59 -1.56 6.66
CA PHE A 30 -18.20 -2.54 5.76
C PHE A 30 -17.40 -3.84 5.67
N ILE A 31 -16.14 -3.85 6.12
CA ILE A 31 -15.26 -5.03 6.08
C ILE A 31 -15.70 -6.02 7.17
N LYS A 32 -16.65 -6.89 6.81
CA LYS A 32 -17.23 -7.88 7.72
C LYS A 32 -17.64 -9.15 6.98
N PRO A 33 -17.76 -10.28 7.68
CA PRO A 33 -18.21 -11.52 7.05
C PRO A 33 -19.53 -11.35 6.29
N GLY A 34 -19.60 -11.89 5.09
CA GLY A 34 -20.78 -11.90 4.23
C GLY A 34 -20.85 -10.82 3.15
N ILE A 35 -20.08 -9.72 3.27
CA ILE A 35 -19.98 -8.74 2.18
C ILE A 35 -19.20 -9.35 1.01
N THR A 36 -19.59 -9.01 -0.22
CA THR A 36 -18.83 -9.41 -1.42
C THR A 36 -17.73 -8.40 -1.74
N THR A 37 -16.64 -8.86 -2.36
CA THR A 37 -15.59 -7.94 -2.82
C THR A 37 -16.10 -6.97 -3.88
N LYS A 38 -17.07 -7.40 -4.72
CA LYS A 38 -17.75 -6.52 -5.69
C LYS A 38 -18.53 -5.39 -5.02
N GLU A 39 -19.14 -5.65 -3.86
CA GLU A 39 -19.86 -4.60 -3.12
C GLU A 39 -18.89 -3.59 -2.49
N LEU A 40 -17.74 -4.05 -1.97
CA LEU A 40 -16.70 -3.15 -1.49
C LEU A 40 -16.14 -2.28 -2.62
N ASP A 41 -15.92 -2.85 -3.80
CA ASP A 41 -15.46 -2.11 -4.99
C ASP A 41 -16.49 -1.03 -5.40
N ARG A 42 -17.78 -1.38 -5.43
CA ARG A 42 -18.87 -0.44 -5.73
C ARG A 42 -18.90 0.73 -4.72
N LEU A 43 -18.80 0.42 -3.44
CA LEU A 43 -18.78 1.44 -2.38
C LEU A 43 -17.55 2.36 -2.50
N ALA A 44 -16.37 1.79 -2.82
CA ALA A 44 -15.16 2.56 -3.06
C ALA A 44 -15.33 3.51 -4.25
N GLU A 45 -15.84 3.01 -5.38
CA GLU A 45 -16.07 3.81 -6.58
C GLU A 45 -17.01 4.97 -6.30
N GLU A 46 -18.17 4.69 -5.70
CA GLU A 46 -19.16 5.72 -5.37
C GLU A 46 -18.56 6.79 -4.44
N TYR A 47 -17.80 6.38 -3.43
CA TYR A 47 -17.18 7.32 -2.52
C TYR A 47 -16.14 8.20 -3.24
N ILE A 48 -15.21 7.61 -3.99
CA ILE A 48 -14.18 8.34 -4.74
C ILE A 48 -14.82 9.35 -5.70
N LEU A 49 -15.84 8.94 -6.46
CA LEU A 49 -16.57 9.82 -7.38
C LEU A 49 -17.28 10.95 -6.64
N SER A 50 -17.87 10.69 -5.48
CA SER A 50 -18.54 11.70 -4.65
C SER A 50 -17.58 12.80 -4.15
N GLN A 51 -16.29 12.50 -4.08
CA GLN A 51 -15.24 13.44 -3.67
C GLN A 51 -14.64 14.23 -4.86
N GLY A 52 -15.22 14.08 -6.07
CA GLY A 52 -14.71 14.74 -7.27
C GLY A 52 -13.42 14.15 -7.84
N CYS A 53 -13.12 12.91 -7.45
CA CYS A 53 -12.00 12.12 -7.97
C CYS A 53 -12.51 10.99 -8.86
N THR A 54 -11.61 10.32 -9.59
CA THR A 54 -11.89 9.08 -10.30
C THR A 54 -11.04 7.95 -9.75
N PRO A 55 -11.51 6.69 -9.73
CA PRO A 55 -10.67 5.54 -9.38
C PRO A 55 -9.49 5.43 -10.33
N SER A 56 -8.27 5.30 -9.78
CA SER A 56 -7.04 5.26 -10.59
C SER A 56 -6.86 3.96 -11.35
N PHE A 57 -7.38 2.84 -10.81
CA PHE A 57 -7.12 1.51 -11.37
C PHE A 57 -8.15 1.08 -12.40
N LYS A 58 -9.36 1.65 -12.39
CA LYS A 58 -10.42 1.27 -13.32
C LYS A 58 -10.04 1.52 -14.78
N GLY A 59 -9.85 0.43 -15.52
CA GLY A 59 -9.40 0.47 -16.91
C GLY A 59 -7.89 0.64 -17.10
N LEU A 60 -7.11 0.83 -16.02
CA LEU A 60 -5.65 0.88 -16.10
C LEU A 60 -5.12 -0.48 -16.55
N TYR A 61 -4.41 -0.51 -17.67
CA TYR A 61 -3.95 -1.74 -18.34
C TYR A 61 -5.06 -2.78 -18.59
N GLY A 62 -6.34 -2.38 -18.53
CA GLY A 62 -7.49 -3.27 -18.68
C GLY A 62 -8.05 -3.82 -17.35
N PHE A 63 -7.57 -3.39 -16.19
CA PHE A 63 -8.10 -3.84 -14.90
C PHE A 63 -9.61 -3.52 -14.76
N PRO A 64 -10.46 -4.50 -14.39
CA PRO A 64 -11.90 -4.32 -14.44
C PRO A 64 -12.50 -3.63 -13.22
N GLY A 65 -11.83 -3.65 -12.08
CA GLY A 65 -12.29 -3.07 -10.80
C GLY A 65 -11.89 -1.61 -10.61
N SER A 66 -12.49 -0.97 -9.63
CA SER A 66 -12.12 0.39 -9.18
C SER A 66 -11.00 0.37 -8.16
N ILE A 67 -10.92 -0.71 -7.37
CA ILE A 67 -9.87 -1.01 -6.39
C ILE A 67 -9.46 -2.48 -6.52
N CYS A 68 -8.24 -2.83 -6.08
CA CYS A 68 -7.84 -4.23 -5.95
C CYS A 68 -8.25 -4.76 -4.57
N ILE A 69 -8.74 -6.01 -4.53
CA ILE A 69 -9.19 -6.66 -3.27
C ILE A 69 -8.62 -8.06 -3.20
N SER A 70 -7.60 -8.25 -2.37
CA SER A 70 -6.82 -9.48 -2.25
C SER A 70 -7.09 -10.15 -0.90
N ILE A 71 -7.39 -11.45 -0.89
CA ILE A 71 -7.84 -12.18 0.31
C ILE A 71 -6.86 -13.30 0.64
N ASN A 72 -6.34 -13.35 1.87
CA ASN A 72 -5.46 -14.39 2.43
C ASN A 72 -4.18 -14.60 1.58
N GLU A 73 -4.14 -15.69 0.78
CA GLU A 73 -3.02 -16.06 -0.10
C GLU A 73 -2.86 -15.13 -1.32
N GLU A 74 -3.86 -14.32 -1.62
CA GLU A 74 -3.76 -13.31 -2.68
C GLU A 74 -2.89 -12.15 -2.19
N VAL A 75 -1.79 -11.90 -2.89
CA VAL A 75 -0.80 -10.87 -2.56
C VAL A 75 -1.31 -9.50 -2.99
N VAL A 76 -1.60 -9.35 -4.30
CA VAL A 76 -2.08 -8.11 -4.92
C VAL A 76 -3.00 -8.40 -6.12
N HIS A 77 -3.60 -7.35 -6.64
CA HIS A 77 -4.37 -7.29 -7.88
C HIS A 77 -5.59 -8.22 -7.91
N GLY A 78 -6.11 -8.62 -6.75
CA GLY A 78 -7.34 -9.41 -6.67
C GLY A 78 -8.51 -8.68 -7.33
N ILE A 79 -9.19 -9.36 -8.28
CA ILE A 79 -10.34 -8.80 -9.01
C ILE A 79 -11.58 -8.85 -8.13
N PRO A 80 -12.29 -7.71 -7.93
CA PRO A 80 -13.57 -7.69 -7.23
C PRO A 80 -14.61 -8.62 -7.87
N SER A 81 -15.25 -9.47 -7.06
CA SER A 81 -16.15 -10.50 -7.54
C SER A 81 -17.31 -10.76 -6.56
N ASN A 82 -18.11 -11.79 -6.83
CA ASN A 82 -19.16 -12.24 -5.91
C ASN A 82 -18.61 -13.05 -4.72
N ARG A 83 -17.27 -13.20 -4.57
CA ARG A 83 -16.62 -13.84 -3.41
C ARG A 83 -16.96 -13.05 -2.15
N LYS A 84 -17.48 -13.75 -1.15
CA LYS A 84 -17.84 -13.18 0.14
C LYS A 84 -16.68 -13.30 1.12
N LEU A 85 -16.42 -12.23 1.87
CA LEU A 85 -15.50 -12.28 3.00
C LEU A 85 -16.04 -13.23 4.08
N LYS A 86 -15.14 -13.97 4.71
CA LYS A 86 -15.45 -14.94 5.78
C LYS A 86 -14.80 -14.51 7.09
N ASN A 87 -15.40 -14.91 8.20
CA ASN A 87 -14.75 -14.75 9.52
C ASN A 87 -13.41 -15.51 9.52
N GLY A 88 -12.34 -14.82 9.90
CA GLY A 88 -10.98 -15.38 9.89
C GLY A 88 -10.16 -15.02 8.65
N ASP A 89 -10.73 -14.37 7.63
CA ASP A 89 -9.96 -13.83 6.50
C ASP A 89 -9.16 -12.60 6.93
N ILE A 90 -8.07 -12.35 6.22
CA ILE A 90 -7.48 -11.02 6.09
C ILE A 90 -7.73 -10.57 4.66
N VAL A 91 -8.02 -9.29 4.47
CA VAL A 91 -8.29 -8.72 3.15
C VAL A 91 -7.50 -7.44 2.97
N THR A 92 -6.77 -7.35 1.88
CA THR A 92 -6.10 -6.13 1.46
C THR A 92 -7.01 -5.37 0.50
N LEU A 93 -7.27 -4.11 0.83
CA LEU A 93 -7.83 -3.14 -0.11
C LEU A 93 -6.69 -2.27 -0.60
N ASP A 94 -6.51 -2.22 -1.91
CA ASP A 94 -5.55 -1.37 -2.57
C ASP A 94 -6.31 -0.35 -3.40
N ILE A 95 -6.12 0.94 -3.07
CA ILE A 95 -7.01 2.04 -3.47
C ILE A 95 -6.20 3.16 -4.10
N GLY A 96 -6.49 3.41 -5.38
CA GLY A 96 -5.98 4.56 -6.09
C GLY A 96 -7.08 5.59 -6.40
N ALA A 97 -6.80 6.89 -6.21
CA ALA A 97 -7.68 7.97 -6.60
C ALA A 97 -6.93 9.02 -7.42
N CYS A 98 -7.58 9.51 -8.48
CA CYS A 98 -7.06 10.54 -9.36
C CYS A 98 -7.82 11.84 -9.17
N TYR A 99 -7.11 12.91 -8.81
CA TYR A 99 -7.64 14.26 -8.71
C TYR A 99 -6.95 15.18 -9.72
N LYS A 100 -7.72 15.67 -10.68
CA LYS A 100 -7.23 16.58 -11.75
C LYS A 100 -5.96 16.09 -12.46
N GLY A 101 -5.89 14.78 -12.71
CA GLY A 101 -4.79 14.14 -13.42
C GLY A 101 -3.58 13.79 -12.55
N TYR A 102 -3.68 13.84 -11.22
CA TYR A 102 -2.66 13.39 -10.27
C TYR A 102 -3.21 12.32 -9.33
N HIS A 103 -2.39 11.33 -9.04
CA HIS A 103 -2.81 10.10 -8.36
C HIS A 103 -2.33 10.05 -6.91
N GLY A 104 -3.10 9.39 -6.07
CA GLY A 104 -2.68 8.88 -4.77
C GLY A 104 -2.92 7.38 -4.77
N ASP A 105 -2.10 6.64 -4.04
CA ASP A 105 -2.09 5.19 -4.00
C ASP A 105 -1.80 4.69 -2.59
N SER A 106 -2.57 3.71 -2.11
CA SER A 106 -2.34 3.10 -0.79
C SER A 106 -3.05 1.78 -0.65
N ALA A 107 -2.36 0.79 -0.08
CA ALA A 107 -2.92 -0.48 0.28
C ALA A 107 -2.92 -0.68 1.79
N TRP A 108 -3.95 -1.37 2.29
CA TRP A 108 -4.08 -1.70 3.70
C TRP A 108 -4.76 -3.04 3.90
N THR A 109 -4.16 -3.90 4.72
CA THR A 109 -4.72 -5.21 5.08
C THR A 109 -5.58 -5.10 6.34
N TYR A 110 -6.78 -5.67 6.30
CA TYR A 110 -7.77 -5.65 7.37
C TYR A 110 -8.12 -7.05 7.83
N ALA A 111 -8.42 -7.18 9.13
CA ALA A 111 -8.99 -8.39 9.69
C ALA A 111 -10.49 -8.48 9.43
N VAL A 112 -10.98 -9.65 9.03
CA VAL A 112 -12.42 -9.91 8.85
C VAL A 112 -12.93 -10.74 10.02
N GLY A 113 -13.61 -10.09 10.96
CA GLY A 113 -14.04 -10.73 12.20
C GLY A 113 -12.86 -11.16 13.07
N LYS A 114 -12.90 -12.38 13.62
CA LYS A 114 -11.83 -12.91 14.47
C LYS A 114 -10.82 -13.70 13.64
N ILE A 115 -9.60 -13.22 13.55
CA ILE A 115 -8.50 -13.87 12.83
C ILE A 115 -7.60 -14.67 13.77
N SER A 116 -6.73 -15.51 13.22
CA SER A 116 -5.74 -16.26 13.98
C SER A 116 -4.60 -15.35 14.47
N PRO A 117 -3.93 -15.69 15.61
CA PRO A 117 -2.76 -14.94 16.08
C PRO A 117 -1.63 -14.83 15.05
N LYS A 118 -1.47 -15.84 14.17
CA LYS A 118 -0.47 -15.80 13.09
C LYS A 118 -0.78 -14.74 12.05
N LYS A 119 -2.05 -14.62 11.64
CA LYS A 119 -2.50 -13.57 10.70
C LYS A 119 -2.38 -12.18 11.33
N GLU A 120 -2.75 -12.05 12.61
CA GLU A 120 -2.59 -10.79 13.33
C GLU A 120 -1.11 -10.36 13.41
N ALA A 121 -0.22 -11.32 13.71
CA ALA A 121 1.22 -11.08 13.71
C ALA A 121 1.74 -10.66 12.32
N LEU A 122 1.32 -11.36 11.25
CA LEU A 122 1.69 -11.02 9.87
C LEU A 122 1.30 -9.57 9.53
N MET A 123 0.06 -9.18 9.78
CA MET A 123 -0.42 -7.82 9.51
C MET A 123 0.41 -6.78 10.26
N LYS A 124 0.62 -6.97 11.57
CA LYS A 124 1.40 -6.05 12.40
C LYS A 124 2.87 -5.94 11.94
N GLN A 125 3.48 -7.06 11.59
CA GLN A 125 4.88 -7.13 11.17
C GLN A 125 5.09 -6.52 9.78
N THR A 126 4.10 -6.64 8.87
CA THR A 126 4.13 -5.99 7.56
C THR A 126 3.95 -4.49 7.69
N GLU A 127 3.04 -4.03 8.55
CA GLU A 127 2.92 -2.61 8.89
C GLU A 127 4.21 -2.05 9.50
N GLU A 128 4.85 -2.78 10.44
CA GLU A 128 6.15 -2.42 11.02
C GLU A 128 7.23 -2.30 9.93
N ALA A 129 7.25 -3.20 8.95
CA ALA A 129 8.19 -3.15 7.83
C ALA A 129 7.96 -1.93 6.93
N LEU A 130 6.70 -1.55 6.66
CA LEU A 130 6.38 -0.32 5.94
C LEU A 130 7.00 0.90 6.66
N PHE A 131 6.73 1.06 7.96
CA PHE A 131 7.26 2.20 8.71
C PHE A 131 8.78 2.15 8.90
N ALA A 132 9.40 0.97 8.93
CA ALA A 132 10.85 0.84 8.88
C ALA A 132 11.41 1.41 7.57
N GLY A 133 10.82 1.06 6.42
CA GLY A 133 11.18 1.63 5.11
C GLY A 133 10.96 3.15 5.06
N LEU A 134 9.83 3.63 5.54
CA LEU A 134 9.53 5.07 5.57
C LEU A 134 10.54 5.85 6.44
N SER A 135 10.98 5.29 7.56
CA SER A 135 11.83 5.98 8.53
C SER A 135 13.20 6.45 8.00
N VAL A 136 13.66 5.87 6.88
CA VAL A 136 14.95 6.22 6.27
C VAL A 136 14.83 7.27 5.17
N ILE A 137 13.60 7.66 4.80
CA ILE A 137 13.33 8.57 3.67
C ILE A 137 13.68 10.00 4.03
N LYS A 138 14.52 10.61 3.21
CA LYS A 138 14.87 12.04 3.17
C LYS A 138 15.62 12.37 1.89
N ASP A 139 15.83 13.65 1.61
CA ASP A 139 16.70 14.06 0.50
C ASP A 139 18.08 13.40 0.62
N GLY A 140 18.58 12.85 -0.47
CA GLY A 140 19.89 12.21 -0.55
C GLY A 140 19.94 10.74 -0.12
N CYS A 141 18.88 10.14 0.44
CA CYS A 141 18.86 8.69 0.67
C CYS A 141 18.68 7.93 -0.67
N HIS A 142 19.07 6.66 -0.70
CA HIS A 142 18.90 5.81 -1.87
C HIS A 142 17.65 4.93 -1.74
N VAL A 143 17.06 4.57 -2.86
CA VAL A 143 15.94 3.61 -2.89
C VAL A 143 16.33 2.30 -2.20
N GLY A 144 17.58 1.83 -2.36
CA GLY A 144 18.09 0.64 -1.68
C GLY A 144 18.15 0.74 -0.16
N ASP A 145 18.16 1.96 0.42
CA ASP A 145 18.07 2.14 1.87
C ASP A 145 16.68 1.75 2.38
N ILE A 146 15.63 2.09 1.61
CA ILE A 146 14.24 1.72 1.90
C ILE A 146 14.09 0.19 1.85
N GLY A 147 14.46 -0.43 0.72
CA GLY A 147 14.35 -1.88 0.56
C GLY A 147 15.16 -2.67 1.59
N HIS A 148 16.34 -2.17 1.97
CA HIS A 148 17.12 -2.76 3.05
C HIS A 148 16.38 -2.70 4.39
N ALA A 149 15.82 -1.54 4.77
CA ALA A 149 15.10 -1.39 6.04
C ALA A 149 13.85 -2.28 6.10
N VAL A 150 13.10 -2.37 4.99
CA VAL A 150 11.93 -3.27 4.86
C VAL A 150 12.35 -4.73 5.03
N SER A 151 13.35 -5.19 4.26
CA SER A 151 13.77 -6.60 4.27
C SER A 151 14.41 -7.01 5.59
N GLU A 152 15.21 -6.16 6.24
CA GLU A 152 15.75 -6.44 7.59
C GLU A 152 14.62 -6.62 8.62
N CYS A 153 13.58 -5.78 8.54
CA CYS A 153 12.40 -5.92 9.41
C CYS A 153 11.68 -7.25 9.15
N ALA A 154 11.43 -7.59 7.89
CA ALA A 154 10.77 -8.84 7.49
C ALA A 154 11.56 -10.09 7.91
N HIS A 155 12.88 -10.10 7.69
CA HIS A 155 13.76 -11.21 8.06
C HIS A 155 13.80 -11.48 9.56
N LYS A 156 13.71 -10.45 10.40
CA LYS A 156 13.60 -10.58 11.86
C LYS A 156 12.41 -11.46 12.26
N TYR A 157 11.35 -11.46 11.44
CA TYR A 157 10.13 -12.22 11.67
C TYR A 157 10.01 -13.47 10.78
N HIS A 158 11.05 -13.78 10.00
CA HIS A 158 11.07 -14.92 9.06
C HIS A 158 9.95 -14.86 8.01
N LEU A 159 9.58 -13.67 7.56
CA LEU A 159 8.59 -13.46 6.51
C LEU A 159 9.24 -13.46 5.12
N GLY A 160 8.55 -14.01 4.14
CA GLY A 160 8.94 -13.94 2.74
C GLY A 160 8.73 -12.51 2.19
N VAL A 161 9.78 -11.90 1.67
CA VAL A 161 9.69 -10.58 1.01
C VAL A 161 9.42 -10.82 -0.48
N VAL A 162 8.30 -10.34 -0.99
CA VAL A 162 8.00 -10.42 -2.43
C VAL A 162 8.98 -9.52 -3.18
N GLU A 163 9.66 -10.07 -4.20
CA GLU A 163 10.68 -9.38 -4.98
C GLU A 163 10.21 -8.98 -6.38
N GLU A 164 9.21 -9.67 -6.91
CA GLU A 164 8.68 -9.47 -8.27
C GLU A 164 7.81 -8.22 -8.40
N LEU A 165 7.32 -7.72 -7.27
CA LEU A 165 6.45 -6.55 -7.17
C LEU A 165 7.13 -5.51 -6.30
N VAL A 166 7.10 -4.26 -6.75
CA VAL A 166 7.88 -3.18 -6.13
C VAL A 166 7.05 -1.90 -6.07
N GLY A 167 7.36 -1.04 -5.12
CA GLY A 167 6.85 0.32 -5.08
C GLY A 167 7.36 1.16 -6.26
N HIS A 168 6.85 2.37 -6.39
CA HIS A 168 7.08 3.18 -7.58
C HIS A 168 6.97 4.68 -7.30
N GLY A 169 7.42 5.50 -8.24
CA GLY A 169 7.05 6.90 -8.26
C GLY A 169 5.55 7.08 -8.50
N VAL A 170 4.99 8.17 -7.98
CA VAL A 170 3.57 8.54 -8.17
C VAL A 170 3.48 9.99 -8.65
N GLY A 171 2.57 10.24 -9.59
CA GLY A 171 2.42 11.59 -10.14
C GLY A 171 1.22 11.73 -11.06
N SER A 172 1.46 12.17 -12.28
CA SER A 172 0.44 12.23 -13.35
C SER A 172 0.13 10.84 -13.93
N GLN A 173 0.98 9.86 -13.63
CA GLN A 173 0.70 8.44 -13.81
C GLN A 173 0.63 7.79 -12.44
N VAL A 174 -0.10 6.66 -12.34
CA VAL A 174 -0.11 5.84 -11.12
C VAL A 174 1.30 5.32 -10.88
N HIS A 175 1.91 4.72 -11.90
CA HIS A 175 3.25 4.15 -11.85
C HIS A 175 4.23 5.04 -12.63
N GLU A 176 5.15 5.66 -11.91
CA GLU A 176 6.28 6.44 -12.44
C GLU A 176 7.60 5.87 -11.92
N GLU A 177 8.71 6.23 -12.56
CA GLU A 177 10.03 6.02 -11.95
C GLU A 177 10.24 6.89 -10.69
N PRO A 178 11.04 6.42 -9.71
CA PRO A 178 11.80 5.18 -9.72
C PRO A 178 10.98 3.99 -9.24
N ASP A 179 11.41 2.75 -9.59
CA ASP A 179 11.03 1.56 -8.85
C ASP A 179 11.55 1.64 -7.41
N VAL A 180 10.75 1.17 -6.45
CA VAL A 180 11.05 1.17 -5.02
C VAL A 180 10.94 -0.25 -4.46
N PRO A 181 11.96 -1.11 -4.67
CA PRO A 181 11.93 -2.49 -4.18
C PRO A 181 11.86 -2.59 -2.66
N ASN A 182 11.19 -3.64 -2.18
CA ASN A 182 11.08 -3.98 -0.75
C ASN A 182 12.31 -4.76 -0.23
N TYR A 183 13.33 -4.86 -1.03
CA TYR A 183 14.63 -5.50 -0.73
C TYR A 183 15.75 -4.65 -1.33
N GLY A 184 16.97 -4.86 -0.86
CA GLY A 184 18.09 -4.14 -1.43
C GLY A 184 19.27 -4.00 -0.48
N LYS A 185 20.26 -3.26 -0.96
CA LYS A 185 21.49 -2.95 -0.23
C LYS A 185 21.58 -1.45 0.03
N LYS A 186 21.98 -1.07 1.24
CA LYS A 186 22.20 0.34 1.61
C LYS A 186 23.11 1.06 0.62
N GLY A 187 22.75 2.29 0.28
CA GLY A 187 23.52 3.16 -0.59
C GLY A 187 23.49 2.75 -2.07
N THR A 188 22.48 1.98 -2.50
CA THR A 188 22.34 1.55 -3.91
C THR A 188 21.04 2.04 -4.52
N GLY A 189 20.98 2.02 -5.85
CA GLY A 189 19.83 2.48 -6.61
C GLY A 189 19.74 4.00 -6.73
N PRO A 190 18.65 4.51 -7.30
CA PRO A 190 18.41 5.94 -7.46
C PRO A 190 18.50 6.71 -6.14
N VAL A 191 19.00 7.93 -6.20
CA VAL A 191 19.02 8.87 -5.06
C VAL A 191 17.71 9.62 -5.02
N LEU A 192 17.02 9.58 -3.90
CA LEU A 192 15.82 10.37 -3.66
C LEU A 192 16.15 11.84 -3.47
N LYS A 193 15.29 12.70 -3.97
CA LYS A 193 15.39 14.15 -3.87
C LYS A 193 14.12 14.74 -3.30
N GLU A 194 14.27 15.82 -2.55
CA GLU A 194 13.15 16.63 -2.11
C GLU A 194 12.21 16.96 -3.28
N GLY A 195 10.91 16.81 -3.07
CA GLY A 195 9.88 16.97 -4.09
C GLY A 195 9.57 15.74 -4.92
N MET A 196 10.26 14.60 -4.73
CA MET A 196 9.82 13.31 -5.27
C MET A 196 8.63 12.78 -4.49
N VAL A 197 7.71 12.10 -5.18
CA VAL A 197 6.58 11.40 -4.57
C VAL A 197 6.65 9.93 -4.97
N ILE A 198 6.66 9.05 -3.98
CA ILE A 198 6.84 7.60 -4.17
C ILE A 198 5.84 6.81 -3.34
N ALA A 199 5.46 5.62 -3.84
CA ALA A 199 4.79 4.58 -3.09
C ALA A 199 5.83 3.64 -2.47
N VAL A 200 5.66 3.34 -1.18
CA VAL A 200 6.42 2.32 -0.46
C VAL A 200 5.43 1.28 0.01
N GLU A 201 5.57 0.05 -0.46
CA GLU A 201 4.51 -0.95 -0.44
C GLU A 201 5.02 -2.37 -0.15
N PRO A 202 5.52 -2.67 1.05
CA PRO A 202 5.92 -4.02 1.38
C PRO A 202 4.75 -5.00 1.27
N MET A 203 4.99 -6.06 0.48
CA MET A 203 4.17 -7.27 0.41
C MET A 203 4.96 -8.38 1.09
N LEU A 204 4.47 -8.86 2.23
CA LEU A 204 5.15 -9.88 3.02
C LEU A 204 4.29 -11.14 3.15
N ASN A 205 4.89 -12.28 2.83
CA ASN A 205 4.26 -13.59 2.89
C ASN A 205 4.57 -14.28 4.21
N MET A 206 3.60 -14.99 4.77
CA MET A 206 3.80 -15.78 5.99
C MET A 206 4.80 -16.94 5.80
N GLY A 207 5.02 -17.38 4.56
CA GLY A 207 5.91 -18.47 4.19
C GLY A 207 6.93 -18.04 3.15
N THR A 208 6.87 -18.68 1.98
CA THR A 208 7.81 -18.44 0.88
C THR A 208 7.65 -17.06 0.26
N LYS A 209 8.72 -16.54 -0.35
CA LYS A 209 8.68 -15.28 -1.10
C LYS A 209 8.14 -15.42 -2.52
N GLU A 210 8.13 -16.65 -3.05
CA GLU A 210 7.68 -16.94 -4.40
C GLU A 210 6.19 -16.62 -4.58
N VAL A 211 5.87 -16.06 -5.75
CA VAL A 211 4.50 -15.68 -6.13
C VAL A 211 4.18 -16.15 -7.54
N PHE A 212 2.89 -16.35 -7.82
CA PHE A 212 2.40 -16.79 -9.13
C PHE A 212 1.18 -15.98 -9.53
N MET A 213 1.04 -15.73 -10.83
CA MET A 213 -0.15 -15.11 -11.41
C MET A 213 -1.19 -16.19 -11.71
N LEU A 214 -2.46 -15.93 -11.35
CA LEU A 214 -3.58 -16.80 -11.67
C LEU A 214 -4.00 -16.66 -13.15
N ASP A 215 -4.86 -17.60 -13.62
CA ASP A 215 -5.37 -17.62 -14.99
C ASP A 215 -6.26 -16.44 -15.36
N ASP A 216 -6.56 -15.56 -14.40
CA ASP A 216 -7.29 -14.31 -14.63
C ASP A 216 -6.40 -13.16 -15.17
N ASP A 217 -5.11 -13.44 -15.36
CA ASP A 217 -4.06 -12.51 -15.82
C ASP A 217 -3.81 -11.30 -14.90
N TRP A 218 -4.31 -11.33 -13.64
CA TRP A 218 -4.20 -10.23 -12.67
C TRP A 218 -3.79 -10.68 -11.29
N THR A 219 -4.56 -11.58 -10.69
CA THR A 219 -4.38 -11.94 -9.27
C THR A 219 -3.05 -12.64 -9.04
N ILE A 220 -2.22 -12.07 -8.19
CA ILE A 220 -0.96 -12.68 -7.75
C ILE A 220 -1.19 -13.38 -6.41
N VAL A 221 -0.75 -14.62 -6.30
CA VAL A 221 -0.88 -15.46 -5.10
C VAL A 221 0.46 -15.95 -4.59
N THR A 222 0.53 -16.30 -3.31
CA THR A 222 1.72 -16.93 -2.71
C THR A 222 1.95 -18.35 -3.24
N GLY A 223 3.20 -18.76 -3.34
CA GLY A 223 3.57 -20.07 -3.88
C GLY A 223 3.26 -21.27 -2.98
N ASP A 224 2.91 -21.02 -1.73
CA ASP A 224 2.65 -22.03 -0.70
C ASP A 224 1.25 -21.95 -0.08
N ASP A 225 0.35 -21.19 -0.68
CA ASP A 225 -1.03 -20.94 -0.22
C ASP A 225 -1.13 -20.35 1.21
N LEU A 226 -0.01 -19.85 1.76
CA LEU A 226 -0.02 -19.16 3.04
C LEU A 226 -0.38 -17.67 2.87
N PRO A 227 -0.97 -17.04 3.91
CA PRO A 227 -1.40 -15.65 3.80
C PRO A 227 -0.27 -14.66 3.49
N SER A 228 -0.62 -13.63 2.73
CA SER A 228 0.18 -12.43 2.50
C SER A 228 -0.50 -11.21 3.12
N ALA A 229 0.28 -10.20 3.46
CA ALA A 229 -0.22 -8.88 3.85
C ALA A 229 0.50 -7.81 3.04
N HIS A 230 -0.23 -6.77 2.67
CA HIS A 230 0.27 -5.64 1.91
C HIS A 230 -0.14 -4.35 2.61
N PHE A 231 0.84 -3.50 2.88
CA PHE A 231 0.63 -2.18 3.47
C PHE A 231 1.42 -1.17 2.65
N GLU A 232 0.79 -0.03 2.36
CA GLU A 232 1.36 0.95 1.46
C GLU A 232 0.99 2.37 1.85
N HIS A 233 1.94 3.27 1.64
CA HIS A 233 1.70 4.70 1.61
C HIS A 233 2.40 5.39 0.45
N THR A 234 1.68 6.34 -0.17
CA THR A 234 2.31 7.37 -1.00
C THR A 234 2.89 8.45 -0.09
N VAL A 235 4.16 8.77 -0.29
CA VAL A 235 4.87 9.78 0.51
C VAL A 235 5.58 10.80 -0.36
N LEU A 236 5.62 12.05 0.12
CA LEU A 236 6.45 13.12 -0.39
C LEU A 236 7.81 13.09 0.31
N VAL A 237 8.89 13.07 -0.46
CA VAL A 237 10.25 13.20 0.06
C VAL A 237 10.50 14.67 0.41
N GLU A 238 10.93 14.91 1.63
CA GLU A 238 11.31 16.24 2.14
C GLU A 238 12.81 16.29 2.45
N LYS A 239 13.32 17.48 2.71
CA LYS A 239 14.74 17.69 3.01
C LYS A 239 15.25 16.81 4.15
N ASP A 240 14.53 16.79 5.27
CA ASP A 240 14.97 16.12 6.51
C ASP A 240 14.04 14.94 6.90
N GLY A 241 13.21 14.45 5.98
CA GLY A 241 12.25 13.39 6.24
C GLY A 241 11.25 13.19 5.11
N TYR A 242 10.00 12.90 5.46
CA TYR A 242 8.93 12.65 4.52
C TYR A 242 7.57 13.07 5.08
N THR A 243 6.62 13.32 4.18
CA THR A 243 5.20 13.52 4.51
C THR A 243 4.36 12.42 3.88
N ILE A 244 3.57 11.69 4.69
CA ILE A 244 2.59 10.71 4.18
C ILE A 244 1.43 11.48 3.56
N LEU A 245 1.12 11.24 2.27
CA LEU A 245 0.01 11.88 1.56
C LEU A 245 -1.30 11.09 1.74
N THR A 246 -1.22 9.78 1.93
CA THR A 246 -2.35 8.85 2.04
C THR A 246 -2.70 8.52 3.50
N LYS A 247 -2.59 9.51 4.41
CA LYS A 247 -2.92 9.29 5.83
C LYS A 247 -4.35 8.83 5.99
N ARG A 248 -4.54 7.73 6.71
CA ARG A 248 -5.88 7.31 7.16
C ARG A 248 -6.37 8.28 8.23
N TRP A 249 -7.64 8.67 8.17
CA TRP A 249 -8.21 9.73 9.04
C TRP A 249 -8.06 9.48 10.56
N LEU A 250 -7.92 8.22 10.99
CA LEU A 250 -7.72 7.83 12.40
C LEU A 250 -6.31 8.15 12.94
N TYR A 251 -5.34 8.47 12.09
CA TYR A 251 -3.93 8.67 12.47
C TYR A 251 -3.65 9.91 13.33
N ALA A 252 -4.55 10.88 13.41
CA ALA A 252 -4.33 12.03 14.29
C ALA A 252 -4.22 11.64 15.78
N LYS A 253 -4.86 10.52 16.20
CA LYS A 253 -4.73 9.96 17.54
C LYS A 253 -3.62 8.90 17.66
N GLU A 254 -3.31 8.18 16.57
CA GLU A 254 -2.33 7.09 16.57
C GLU A 254 -0.89 7.57 16.41
N VAL A 255 -0.63 8.71 15.75
CA VAL A 255 0.72 9.29 15.66
C VAL A 255 1.26 9.69 17.04
N GLU A 256 0.41 10.12 17.97
CA GLU A 256 0.82 10.33 19.36
C GLU A 256 1.10 9.00 20.10
N ILE A 257 0.33 7.94 19.80
CA ILE A 257 0.49 6.61 20.39
C ILE A 257 1.68 5.88 19.76
N THR A 258 1.92 6.03 18.45
CA THR A 258 3.02 5.39 17.72
C THR A 258 4.36 6.02 18.10
N LYS A 259 4.43 7.35 18.22
CA LYS A 259 5.63 8.03 18.76
C LYS A 259 6.00 7.52 20.16
N SER A 260 5.01 7.23 21.02
CA SER A 260 5.26 6.71 22.37
C SER A 260 5.53 5.21 22.43
N LYS A 261 5.06 4.40 21.46
CA LYS A 261 5.25 2.94 21.42
C LYS A 261 6.52 2.47 20.71
N TYR A 262 6.96 3.21 19.68
CA TYR A 262 8.07 2.79 18.81
C TYR A 262 9.32 3.68 18.92
N TRP A 263 9.17 4.90 19.45
CA TRP A 263 10.26 5.86 19.64
C TRP A 263 10.28 6.32 21.10
N GLY A 264 10.63 5.39 22.01
CA GLY A 264 10.83 5.74 23.42
C GLY A 264 11.65 7.01 23.55
N SER A 265 11.15 7.95 24.35
CA SER A 265 11.69 9.24 24.72
C SER A 265 13.17 9.21 25.09
#